data_f462de1cbb463efa86e7d28f85e013ec
#
_entry.id   f462de1cbb463efa86e7d28f85e013ec
#
_cell.length_a   1.000
_cell.length_b   1.000
_cell.length_c   1.000
_cell.angle_alpha   90.00
_cell.angle_beta   90.00
_cell.angle_gamma   90.00
#
_symmetry.space_group_name_H-M   'P 1'
#
loop_
_entity.id
_entity.type
_entity.pdbx_description
1 polymer ?
#
loop_
_entity_poly.entity_id
_entity_poly.type
_entity_poly.pdbx_seq_one_letter_code
_entity_poly.pdbx_strand_id
1 'polypeptide(L)'
;MQTEKFRVTGMTCAACSAHVEKAMAAVPGVEEVTVSLLTNSMHVAFDRPATAQEICSAVASAGYGAELEGSARGKGQSRMAAREALEDHETPKLMKRLIASLCLLLPLMYVSMGHKMWGWPVPTALGENPMAIGLYEMLLAGLIMVINQRFFISGFQSLMHGGPNMDTLVSMGSVAAFGYSVAILFSMSSALLGGNLEGAAHYAHELYFESAAMILTLITVGKLLEAYSKGKTTNAIKGLMDLAPKTAHVLRGAQEATVPVEEVRVGDTFLVRPGESIPVDG
;
A
#
# COMPACT_ATOMS: atom_id res chain seq x y z
N MET A 1 -12.75 -30.30 9.22
CA MET A 1 -11.74 -29.22 9.09
C MET A 1 -11.59 -28.91 7.60
N GLN A 2 -11.96 -27.72 7.19
CA GLN A 2 -11.80 -27.25 5.81
C GLN A 2 -10.73 -26.15 5.80
N THR A 3 -9.80 -26.21 4.85
CA THR A 3 -8.79 -25.15 4.69
C THR A 3 -9.05 -24.46 3.36
N GLU A 4 -9.33 -23.17 3.42
CA GLU A 4 -9.61 -22.38 2.23
C GLU A 4 -8.68 -21.19 2.14
N LYS A 5 -8.43 -20.75 0.91
CA LYS A 5 -7.59 -19.61 0.60
C LYS A 5 -8.45 -18.43 0.17
N PHE A 6 -8.20 -17.28 0.78
CA PHE A 6 -8.88 -16.02 0.46
C PHE A 6 -7.88 -14.99 -0.05
N ARG A 7 -8.29 -14.21 -1.03
CA ARG A 7 -7.57 -13.00 -1.43
C ARG A 7 -8.01 -11.86 -0.52
N VAL A 8 -7.06 -11.19 0.13
CA VAL A 8 -7.34 -10.06 1.01
C VAL A 8 -6.84 -8.78 0.36
N THR A 9 -7.69 -7.76 0.28
CA THR A 9 -7.36 -6.45 -0.28
C THR A 9 -7.36 -5.37 0.79
N GLY A 10 -6.55 -4.32 0.61
CA GLY A 10 -6.46 -3.20 1.56
C GLY A 10 -5.33 -3.33 2.59
N MET A 11 -4.63 -4.46 2.67
CA MET A 11 -3.46 -4.60 3.54
C MET A 11 -2.27 -3.83 2.97
N THR A 12 -1.71 -2.89 3.74
CA THR A 12 -0.58 -2.05 3.33
C THR A 12 0.66 -2.22 4.20
N CYS A 13 0.55 -2.89 5.34
CA CYS A 13 1.65 -3.06 6.29
C CYS A 13 1.46 -4.30 7.18
N ALA A 14 2.52 -4.68 7.92
CA ALA A 14 2.48 -5.82 8.84
C ALA A 14 1.43 -5.68 9.96
N ALA A 15 1.16 -4.45 10.43
CA ALA A 15 0.10 -4.21 11.40
C ALA A 15 -1.29 -4.54 10.83
N CYS A 16 -1.50 -4.32 9.52
CA CYS A 16 -2.75 -4.68 8.84
C CYS A 16 -2.94 -6.20 8.81
N SER A 17 -1.90 -6.98 8.47
CA SER A 17 -1.99 -8.44 8.46
C SER A 17 -2.26 -9.00 9.86
N ALA A 18 -1.58 -8.48 10.89
CA ALA A 18 -1.82 -8.86 12.28
C ALA A 18 -3.25 -8.50 12.75
N HIS A 19 -3.80 -7.38 12.29
CA HIS A 19 -5.18 -6.99 12.59
C HIS A 19 -6.19 -7.94 11.95
N VAL A 20 -5.96 -8.35 10.68
CA VAL A 20 -6.79 -9.36 10.00
C VAL A 20 -6.71 -10.71 10.73
N GLU A 21 -5.51 -11.18 11.10
CA GLU A 21 -5.32 -12.42 11.86
C GLU A 21 -6.08 -12.39 13.19
N LYS A 22 -5.97 -11.28 13.94
CA LYS A 22 -6.68 -11.10 15.20
C LYS A 22 -8.20 -11.09 15.01
N ALA A 23 -8.71 -10.44 13.96
CA ALA A 23 -10.12 -10.41 13.66
C ALA A 23 -10.66 -11.80 13.30
N MET A 24 -9.86 -12.58 12.55
CA MET A 24 -10.22 -13.96 12.19
C MET A 24 -10.18 -14.91 13.37
N ALA A 25 -9.18 -14.80 14.25
CA ALA A 25 -9.09 -15.62 15.46
C ALA A 25 -10.28 -15.42 16.43
N ALA A 26 -11.01 -14.31 16.29
CA ALA A 26 -12.21 -14.04 17.07
C ALA A 26 -13.50 -14.67 16.46
N VAL A 27 -13.45 -15.24 15.26
CA VAL A 27 -14.60 -15.86 14.59
C VAL A 27 -14.80 -17.27 15.12
N PRO A 28 -15.99 -17.61 15.68
CA PRO A 28 -16.27 -18.96 16.20
C PRO A 28 -16.14 -20.01 15.09
N GLY A 29 -15.36 -21.06 15.33
CA GLY A 29 -15.14 -22.15 14.38
C GLY A 29 -13.89 -21.96 13.50
N VAL A 30 -13.15 -20.88 13.62
CA VAL A 30 -11.82 -20.70 13.01
C VAL A 30 -10.78 -21.27 13.96
N GLU A 31 -9.94 -22.18 13.47
CA GLU A 31 -8.89 -22.86 14.25
C GLU A 31 -7.52 -22.28 13.98
N GLU A 32 -7.21 -22.03 12.71
CA GLU A 32 -5.92 -21.50 12.31
C GLU A 32 -6.07 -20.49 11.19
N VAL A 33 -5.31 -19.40 11.28
CA VAL A 33 -5.26 -18.33 10.27
C VAL A 33 -3.81 -17.96 9.98
N THR A 34 -3.46 -17.93 8.72
CA THR A 34 -2.16 -17.44 8.26
C THR A 34 -2.38 -16.39 7.20
N VAL A 35 -1.92 -15.15 7.45
CA VAL A 35 -2.05 -14.02 6.51
C VAL A 35 -0.70 -13.71 5.88
N SER A 36 -0.67 -13.65 4.54
CA SER A 36 0.51 -13.28 3.77
C SER A 36 0.34 -11.89 3.16
N LEU A 37 1.12 -10.93 3.65
CA LEU A 37 1.18 -9.59 3.08
C LEU A 37 1.86 -9.57 1.70
N LEU A 38 2.74 -10.53 1.40
CA LEU A 38 3.45 -10.62 0.13
C LEU A 38 2.51 -10.98 -1.03
N THR A 39 1.65 -11.95 -0.79
CA THR A 39 0.70 -12.48 -1.78
C THR A 39 -0.69 -11.87 -1.66
N ASN A 40 -0.91 -10.99 -0.68
CA ASN A 40 -2.23 -10.45 -0.33
C ASN A 40 -3.28 -11.56 -0.18
N SER A 41 -2.90 -12.64 0.49
CA SER A 41 -3.76 -13.81 0.69
C SER A 41 -3.81 -14.24 2.15
N MET A 42 -4.86 -14.97 2.48
CA MET A 42 -5.10 -15.52 3.79
C MET A 42 -5.50 -16.99 3.63
N HIS A 43 -4.89 -17.87 4.42
CA HIS A 43 -5.29 -19.27 4.56
C HIS A 43 -6.02 -19.41 5.89
N VAL A 44 -7.21 -19.96 5.87
CA VAL A 44 -8.04 -20.17 7.06
C VAL A 44 -8.44 -21.62 7.15
N ALA A 45 -8.09 -22.26 8.26
CA ALA A 45 -8.60 -23.57 8.65
C ALA A 45 -9.78 -23.36 9.60
N PHE A 46 -10.95 -23.85 9.21
CA PHE A 46 -12.18 -23.64 9.97
C PHE A 46 -13.09 -24.86 9.91
N ASP A 47 -13.96 -24.95 10.91
CA ASP A 47 -15.02 -25.95 11.00
C ASP A 47 -16.36 -25.28 11.37
N ARG A 48 -17.45 -26.00 11.29
CA ARG A 48 -18.78 -25.47 11.68
C ARG A 48 -18.73 -24.91 13.12
N PRO A 49 -19.30 -23.72 13.40
CA PRO A 49 -20.30 -23.02 12.60
C PRO A 49 -19.75 -22.08 11.51
N ALA A 50 -18.45 -21.82 11.42
CA ALA A 50 -17.87 -20.87 10.48
C ALA A 50 -18.15 -21.24 9.01
N THR A 51 -18.45 -20.24 8.21
CA THR A 51 -18.65 -20.33 6.76
C THR A 51 -17.73 -19.35 6.03
N ALA A 52 -17.39 -19.65 4.76
CA ALA A 52 -16.58 -18.75 3.95
C ALA A 52 -17.17 -17.32 3.85
N GLN A 53 -18.50 -17.22 3.91
CA GLN A 53 -19.20 -15.95 3.84
C GLN A 53 -19.09 -15.14 5.14
N GLU A 54 -19.12 -15.81 6.29
CA GLU A 54 -18.87 -15.17 7.60
C GLU A 54 -17.41 -14.72 7.73
N ILE A 55 -16.46 -15.50 7.23
CA ILE A 55 -15.04 -15.12 7.16
C ILE A 55 -14.88 -13.84 6.31
N CYS A 56 -15.46 -13.77 5.11
CA CYS A 56 -15.43 -12.57 4.29
C CYS A 56 -16.08 -11.37 5.00
N SER A 57 -17.21 -11.57 5.70
CA SER A 57 -17.90 -10.52 6.45
C SER A 57 -17.07 -10.01 7.63
N ALA A 58 -16.38 -10.90 8.33
CA ALA A 58 -15.52 -10.53 9.45
C ALA A 58 -14.29 -9.74 9.00
N VAL A 59 -13.67 -10.11 7.85
CA VAL A 59 -12.59 -9.32 7.23
C VAL A 59 -13.11 -7.95 6.80
N ALA A 60 -14.33 -7.88 6.23
CA ALA A 60 -14.95 -6.61 5.84
C ALA A 60 -15.24 -5.73 7.06
N SER A 61 -15.69 -6.30 8.17
CA SER A 61 -15.90 -5.58 9.44
C SER A 61 -14.60 -5.05 10.04
N ALA A 62 -13.47 -5.70 9.77
CA ALA A 62 -12.15 -5.22 10.15
C ALA A 62 -11.60 -4.13 9.18
N GLY A 63 -12.35 -3.75 8.14
CA GLY A 63 -11.99 -2.69 7.21
C GLY A 63 -11.18 -3.15 5.99
N TYR A 64 -11.15 -4.46 5.69
CA TYR A 64 -10.44 -5.04 4.56
C TYR A 64 -11.40 -5.77 3.63
N GLY A 65 -11.02 -5.93 2.35
CA GLY A 65 -11.79 -6.79 1.44
C GLY A 65 -11.29 -8.23 1.49
N ALA A 66 -12.20 -9.21 1.43
CA ALA A 66 -11.84 -10.61 1.27
C ALA A 66 -12.72 -11.27 0.21
N GLU A 67 -12.08 -12.09 -0.63
CA GLU A 67 -12.74 -12.89 -1.65
C GLU A 67 -12.19 -14.32 -1.60
N LEU A 68 -13.08 -15.33 -1.68
CA LEU A 68 -12.68 -16.72 -1.72
C LEU A 68 -11.92 -17.03 -3.02
N GLU A 69 -10.69 -17.50 -2.91
CA GLU A 69 -9.88 -17.88 -4.05
C GLU A 69 -10.21 -19.33 -4.44
N GLY A 70 -11.09 -19.54 -5.43
CA GLY A 70 -11.41 -20.90 -5.89
C GLY A 70 -12.86 -21.21 -6.24
N SER A 71 -13.82 -20.34 -5.93
CA SER A 71 -15.25 -20.62 -6.13
C SER A 71 -15.73 -20.79 -7.58
N ALA A 72 -14.95 -20.42 -8.60
CA ALA A 72 -15.44 -20.43 -9.99
C ALA A 72 -14.39 -20.63 -11.10
N ARG A 73 -13.12 -20.96 -10.78
CA ARG A 73 -12.09 -21.05 -11.82
C ARG A 73 -11.39 -22.39 -11.80
N GLY A 74 -11.39 -23.07 -12.96
CA GLY A 74 -10.62 -24.31 -13.17
C GLY A 74 -9.13 -24.12 -12.88
N LYS A 75 -8.42 -25.21 -12.53
CA LYS A 75 -7.00 -25.18 -12.10
C LYS A 75 -6.07 -24.38 -13.06
N GLY A 76 -6.34 -24.35 -14.37
CA GLY A 76 -5.57 -23.54 -15.33
C GLY A 76 -5.71 -22.04 -15.17
N GLN A 77 -6.89 -21.54 -14.74
CA GLN A 77 -7.10 -20.13 -14.41
C GLN A 77 -6.45 -19.72 -13.09
N SER A 78 -6.22 -20.68 -12.18
CA SER A 78 -5.54 -20.44 -10.90
C SER A 78 -4.08 -20.01 -11.10
N ARG A 79 -3.33 -20.59 -12.06
CA ARG A 79 -1.95 -20.17 -12.36
C ARG A 79 -1.87 -18.79 -13.01
N MET A 80 -2.80 -18.46 -13.92
CA MET A 80 -2.89 -17.13 -14.52
C MET A 80 -3.26 -16.09 -13.46
N ALA A 81 -4.22 -16.38 -12.59
CA ALA A 81 -4.60 -15.52 -11.49
C ALA A 81 -3.47 -15.33 -10.46
N ALA A 82 -2.71 -16.39 -10.15
CA ALA A 82 -1.53 -16.30 -9.30
C ALA A 82 -0.43 -15.43 -9.93
N ARG A 83 -0.22 -15.53 -11.25
CA ARG A 83 0.73 -14.70 -11.99
C ARG A 83 0.30 -13.24 -12.04
N GLU A 84 -0.98 -12.97 -12.26
CA GLU A 84 -1.56 -11.63 -12.24
C GLU A 84 -1.52 -11.00 -10.85
N ALA A 85 -1.75 -11.80 -9.80
CA ALA A 85 -1.62 -11.37 -8.39
C ALA A 85 -0.17 -11.00 -8.00
N LEU A 86 0.81 -11.54 -8.71
CA LEU A 86 2.23 -11.23 -8.55
C LEU A 86 2.70 -10.06 -9.45
N GLU A 87 1.83 -9.46 -10.24
CA GLU A 87 2.19 -8.33 -11.10
C GLU A 87 2.26 -7.04 -10.30
N ASP A 88 3.37 -6.32 -10.45
CA ASP A 88 3.61 -5.08 -9.70
C ASP A 88 2.94 -3.88 -10.40
N HIS A 89 1.72 -3.58 -10.00
CA HIS A 89 0.98 -2.40 -10.45
C HIS A 89 1.12 -1.19 -9.52
N GLU A 90 1.73 -1.35 -8.35
CA GLU A 90 1.83 -0.30 -7.35
C GLU A 90 3.07 0.58 -7.54
N THR A 91 4.21 0.00 -7.87
CA THR A 91 5.47 0.74 -8.05
C THR A 91 5.37 1.91 -9.05
N PRO A 92 4.79 1.74 -10.27
CA PRO A 92 4.72 2.85 -11.23
C PRO A 92 3.79 3.98 -10.76
N LYS A 93 2.74 3.66 -9.98
CA LYS A 93 1.83 4.66 -9.41
C LYS A 93 2.52 5.46 -8.30
N LEU A 94 3.25 4.76 -7.41
CA LEU A 94 4.02 5.38 -6.33
C LEU A 94 5.13 6.26 -6.88
N MET A 95 5.84 5.82 -7.93
CA MET A 95 6.88 6.61 -8.60
C MET A 95 6.33 7.94 -9.14
N LYS A 96 5.18 7.91 -9.85
CA LYS A 96 4.54 9.13 -10.37
C LYS A 96 4.16 10.10 -9.25
N ARG A 97 3.58 9.57 -8.15
CA ARG A 97 3.22 10.37 -6.98
C ARG A 97 4.45 10.98 -6.31
N LEU A 98 5.51 10.19 -6.15
CA LEU A 98 6.76 10.67 -5.57
C LEU A 98 7.38 11.79 -6.39
N ILE A 99 7.48 11.64 -7.72
CA ILE A 99 8.02 12.67 -8.60
C ILE A 99 7.17 13.94 -8.49
N ALA A 100 5.84 13.84 -8.53
CA ALA A 100 4.97 14.99 -8.40
C ALA A 100 5.12 15.68 -7.03
N SER A 101 5.17 14.89 -5.93
CA SER A 101 5.39 15.42 -4.58
C SER A 101 6.76 16.09 -4.45
N LEU A 102 7.82 15.51 -5.04
CA LEU A 102 9.18 16.05 -4.99
C LEU A 102 9.29 17.36 -5.78
N CYS A 103 8.65 17.44 -6.96
CA CYS A 103 8.59 18.68 -7.76
C CYS A 103 7.93 19.84 -7.01
N LEU A 104 6.98 19.57 -6.11
CA LEU A 104 6.33 20.60 -5.28
C LEU A 104 7.09 20.84 -3.96
N LEU A 105 7.71 19.81 -3.41
CA LEU A 105 8.47 19.91 -2.16
C LEU A 105 9.73 20.73 -2.31
N LEU A 106 10.46 20.58 -3.43
CA LEU A 106 11.70 21.33 -3.66
C LEU A 106 11.50 22.86 -3.61
N PRO A 107 10.54 23.48 -4.35
CA PRO A 107 10.28 24.91 -4.25
C PRO A 107 9.70 25.30 -2.87
N LEU A 108 8.93 24.44 -2.22
CA LEU A 108 8.47 24.66 -0.86
C LEU A 108 9.65 24.76 0.11
N MET A 109 10.59 23.82 0.08
CA MET A 109 11.80 23.82 0.91
C MET A 109 12.73 24.98 0.59
N TYR A 110 12.81 25.38 -0.69
CA TYR A 110 13.59 26.55 -1.09
C TYR A 110 13.10 27.81 -0.39
N VAL A 111 11.79 28.01 -0.31
CA VAL A 111 11.21 29.19 0.33
C VAL A 111 11.23 29.05 1.84
N SER A 112 10.79 27.93 2.40
CA SER A 112 10.68 27.73 3.84
C SER A 112 12.05 27.73 4.54
N MET A 113 13.01 26.94 4.06
CA MET A 113 14.35 26.88 4.66
C MET A 113 15.34 27.83 3.96
N GLY A 114 15.36 27.85 2.63
CA GLY A 114 16.34 28.62 1.89
C GLY A 114 16.19 30.12 2.13
N HIS A 115 15.00 30.66 1.99
CA HIS A 115 14.76 32.10 2.18
C HIS A 115 14.73 32.49 3.66
N LYS A 116 13.93 31.79 4.48
CA LYS A 116 13.75 32.15 5.91
C LYS A 116 15.02 31.96 6.75
N MET A 117 15.84 30.90 6.49
CA MET A 117 17.02 30.62 7.31
C MET A 117 18.31 31.17 6.70
N TRP A 118 18.46 31.12 5.37
CA TRP A 118 19.72 31.46 4.70
C TRP A 118 19.63 32.74 3.83
N GLY A 119 18.44 33.36 3.76
CA GLY A 119 18.25 34.61 3.01
C GLY A 119 18.38 34.45 1.48
N TRP A 120 18.09 33.27 0.95
CA TRP A 120 18.14 33.05 -0.50
C TRP A 120 17.18 33.96 -1.25
N PRO A 121 17.55 34.44 -2.45
CA PRO A 121 16.72 35.37 -3.20
C PRO A 121 15.39 34.73 -3.62
N VAL A 122 14.32 35.44 -3.34
CA VAL A 122 12.98 35.10 -3.82
C VAL A 122 12.40 36.30 -4.57
N PRO A 123 11.41 36.11 -5.45
CA PRO A 123 10.74 37.22 -6.10
C PRO A 123 10.24 38.25 -5.08
N THR A 124 10.39 39.53 -5.34
CA THR A 124 10.04 40.64 -4.43
C THR A 124 8.58 40.56 -3.94
N ALA A 125 7.69 40.11 -4.81
CA ALA A 125 6.27 39.91 -4.47
C ALA A 125 6.03 38.89 -3.33
N LEU A 126 6.96 37.94 -3.11
CA LEU A 126 6.92 36.95 -2.04
C LEU A 126 7.78 37.38 -0.84
N GLY A 127 9.00 37.88 -1.09
CA GLY A 127 10.00 38.09 -0.05
C GLY A 127 9.70 39.23 0.94
N GLU A 128 8.94 40.23 0.54
CA GLU A 128 8.59 41.40 1.38
C GLU A 128 7.33 41.18 2.22
N ASN A 129 6.55 40.14 1.95
CA ASN A 129 5.28 39.90 2.62
C ASN A 129 5.25 38.51 3.29
N PRO A 130 5.39 38.42 4.62
CA PRO A 130 5.33 37.15 5.35
C PRO A 130 4.04 36.35 5.10
N MET A 131 2.93 37.07 4.89
CA MET A 131 1.64 36.43 4.59
C MET A 131 1.63 35.77 3.22
N ALA A 132 2.27 36.40 2.22
CA ALA A 132 2.38 35.80 0.88
C ALA A 132 3.22 34.52 0.90
N ILE A 133 4.29 34.49 1.69
CA ILE A 133 5.11 33.29 1.92
C ILE A 133 4.26 32.18 2.56
N GLY A 134 3.55 32.49 3.64
CA GLY A 134 2.71 31.50 4.33
C GLY A 134 1.59 30.93 3.46
N LEU A 135 0.94 31.76 2.64
CA LEU A 135 -0.06 31.30 1.66
C LEU A 135 0.54 30.42 0.56
N TYR A 136 1.74 30.79 0.07
CA TYR A 136 2.47 29.97 -0.90
C TYR A 136 2.80 28.60 -0.33
N GLU A 137 3.35 28.54 0.88
CA GLU A 137 3.65 27.29 1.59
C GLU A 137 2.38 26.44 1.82
N MET A 138 1.30 27.06 2.27
CA MET A 138 -0.01 26.41 2.46
C MET A 138 -0.52 25.77 1.16
N LEU A 139 -0.44 26.51 0.04
CA LEU A 139 -0.92 26.03 -1.25
C LEU A 139 -0.10 24.83 -1.75
N LEU A 140 1.22 24.88 -1.68
CA LEU A 140 2.08 23.78 -2.10
C LEU A 140 1.92 22.55 -1.21
N ALA A 141 1.89 22.74 0.12
CA ALA A 141 1.65 21.66 1.06
C ALA A 141 0.27 21.02 0.84
N GLY A 142 -0.76 21.84 0.64
CA GLY A 142 -2.11 21.36 0.30
C GLY A 142 -2.15 20.51 -0.98
N LEU A 143 -1.46 20.94 -2.04
CA LEU A 143 -1.33 20.16 -3.27
C LEU A 143 -0.64 18.82 -3.02
N ILE A 144 0.43 18.78 -2.22
CA ILE A 144 1.12 17.53 -1.84
C ILE A 144 0.18 16.62 -1.05
N MET A 145 -0.63 17.17 -0.13
CA MET A 145 -1.65 16.41 0.60
C MET A 145 -2.70 15.80 -0.34
N VAL A 146 -3.17 16.53 -1.33
CA VAL A 146 -4.13 16.05 -2.34
C VAL A 146 -3.52 14.95 -3.21
N ILE A 147 -2.28 15.08 -3.66
CA ILE A 147 -1.56 14.02 -4.42
C ILE A 147 -1.48 12.74 -3.59
N ASN A 148 -1.28 12.87 -2.28
CA ASN A 148 -1.11 11.78 -1.34
C ASN A 148 -2.37 11.45 -0.54
N GLN A 149 -3.57 11.83 -1.01
CA GLN A 149 -4.85 11.65 -0.33
C GLN A 149 -5.14 10.19 0.11
N ARG A 150 -4.53 9.21 -0.55
CA ARG A 150 -4.71 7.79 -0.21
C ARG A 150 -4.31 7.49 1.25
N PHE A 151 -3.26 8.15 1.78
CA PHE A 151 -2.86 7.98 3.18
C PHE A 151 -3.95 8.46 4.14
N PHE A 152 -4.62 9.56 3.83
CA PHE A 152 -5.71 10.09 4.66
C PHE A 152 -6.94 9.19 4.63
N ILE A 153 -7.31 8.69 3.43
CA ILE A 153 -8.46 7.79 3.27
C ILE A 153 -8.19 6.46 4.00
N SER A 154 -7.04 5.83 3.74
CA SER A 154 -6.65 4.56 4.37
C SER A 154 -6.48 4.73 5.89
N GLY A 155 -5.81 5.79 6.32
CA GLY A 155 -5.58 6.08 7.74
C GLY A 155 -6.88 6.31 8.52
N PHE A 156 -7.82 7.08 7.96
CA PHE A 156 -9.12 7.34 8.57
C PHE A 156 -9.98 6.07 8.63
N GLN A 157 -10.01 5.29 7.54
CA GLN A 157 -10.74 4.02 7.52
C GLN A 157 -10.20 3.05 8.59
N SER A 158 -8.89 2.88 8.67
CA SER A 158 -8.27 2.02 9.68
C SER A 158 -8.56 2.48 11.11
N LEU A 159 -8.58 3.78 11.35
CA LEU A 159 -8.93 4.35 12.66
C LEU A 159 -10.38 4.05 13.03
N MET A 160 -11.32 4.21 12.09
CA MET A 160 -12.75 3.94 12.32
C MET A 160 -13.04 2.46 12.61
N HIS A 161 -12.24 1.55 12.06
CA HIS A 161 -12.38 0.10 12.31
C HIS A 161 -11.56 -0.39 13.51
N GLY A 162 -10.99 0.52 14.31
CA GLY A 162 -10.26 0.17 15.55
C GLY A 162 -8.90 -0.47 15.34
N GLY A 163 -8.37 -0.47 14.11
CA GLY A 163 -7.04 -0.98 13.76
C GLY A 163 -6.11 0.12 13.21
N PRO A 164 -5.69 1.10 14.05
CA PRO A 164 -4.81 2.16 13.57
C PRO A 164 -3.52 1.58 13.00
N ASN A 165 -3.15 2.05 11.82
CA ASN A 165 -1.98 1.62 11.07
C ASN A 165 -0.99 2.77 10.84
N MET A 166 0.09 2.49 10.09
CA MET A 166 1.09 3.50 9.74
C MET A 166 0.47 4.69 8.99
N ASP A 167 -0.50 4.45 8.11
CA ASP A 167 -1.18 5.50 7.34
C ASP A 167 -1.99 6.43 8.28
N THR A 168 -2.57 5.88 9.36
CA THR A 168 -3.25 6.65 10.41
C THR A 168 -2.29 7.62 11.11
N LEU A 169 -1.10 7.13 11.50
CA LEU A 169 -0.10 7.96 12.18
C LEU A 169 0.40 9.09 11.27
N VAL A 170 0.72 8.76 10.02
CA VAL A 170 1.20 9.71 9.01
C VAL A 170 0.15 10.77 8.70
N SER A 171 -1.10 10.35 8.48
CA SER A 171 -2.21 11.28 8.19
C SER A 171 -2.49 12.21 9.36
N MET A 172 -2.49 11.69 10.59
CA MET A 172 -2.72 12.49 11.78
C MET A 172 -1.62 13.52 12.00
N GLY A 173 -0.33 13.12 11.84
CA GLY A 173 0.79 14.04 11.95
C GLY A 173 0.76 15.16 10.89
N SER A 174 0.48 14.79 9.63
CA SER A 174 0.38 15.79 8.54
C SER A 174 -0.80 16.74 8.71
N VAL A 175 -1.98 16.24 9.11
CA VAL A 175 -3.16 17.08 9.38
C VAL A 175 -2.92 18.00 10.57
N ALA A 176 -2.28 17.52 11.64
CA ALA A 176 -1.96 18.33 12.81
C ALA A 176 -0.99 19.47 12.45
N ALA A 177 0.10 19.17 11.72
CA ALA A 177 1.07 20.17 11.28
C ALA A 177 0.43 21.21 10.36
N PHE A 178 -0.37 20.77 9.38
CA PHE A 178 -1.07 21.64 8.45
C PHE A 178 -2.11 22.51 9.18
N GLY A 179 -2.95 21.91 10.02
CA GLY A 179 -4.00 22.61 10.77
C GLY A 179 -3.45 23.64 11.76
N TYR A 180 -2.38 23.28 12.47
CA TYR A 180 -1.64 24.22 13.33
C TYR A 180 -1.12 25.40 12.52
N SER A 181 -0.48 25.17 11.38
CA SER A 181 0.06 26.23 10.53
C SER A 181 -1.03 27.15 9.98
N VAL A 182 -2.21 26.60 9.65
CA VAL A 182 -3.36 27.40 9.25
C VAL A 182 -3.81 28.32 10.41
N ALA A 183 -3.89 27.80 11.65
CA ALA A 183 -4.24 28.62 12.81
C ALA A 183 -3.22 29.75 13.06
N ILE A 184 -1.92 29.44 12.95
CA ILE A 184 -0.85 30.45 13.02
C ILE A 184 -0.96 31.50 11.92
N LEU A 185 -1.36 31.10 10.71
CA LEU A 185 -1.56 32.02 9.57
C LEU A 185 -2.68 33.03 9.85
N PHE A 186 -3.76 32.63 10.51
CA PHE A 186 -4.80 33.55 11.00
C PHE A 186 -4.27 34.50 12.07
N SER A 187 -3.47 34.02 13.04
CA SER A 187 -2.82 34.84 14.06
C SER A 187 -1.88 35.88 13.45
N MET A 188 -1.09 35.45 12.46
CA MET A 188 -0.21 36.33 11.70
C MET A 188 -0.98 37.42 10.94
N SER A 189 -2.11 37.04 10.30
CA SER A 189 -2.99 38.03 9.64
C SER A 189 -3.51 39.10 10.63
N SER A 190 -3.92 38.68 11.84
CA SER A 190 -4.38 39.61 12.88
C SER A 190 -3.25 40.53 13.36
N ALA A 191 -2.05 40.03 13.51
CA ALA A 191 -0.87 40.83 13.88
C ALA A 191 -0.53 41.88 12.83
N LEU A 192 -0.59 41.52 11.53
CA LEU A 192 -0.36 42.46 10.42
C LEU A 192 -1.42 43.57 10.39
N LEU A 193 -2.69 43.23 10.59
CA LEU A 193 -3.79 44.25 10.67
C LEU A 193 -3.61 45.18 11.85
N GLY A 194 -3.06 44.69 12.97
CA GLY A 194 -2.71 45.49 14.14
C GLY A 194 -1.42 46.31 14.03
N GLY A 195 -0.74 46.28 12.90
CA GLY A 195 0.54 46.98 12.68
C GLY A 195 1.73 46.36 13.41
N ASN A 196 1.61 45.17 13.96
CA ASN A 196 2.68 44.47 14.67
C ASN A 196 3.50 43.60 13.71
N LEU A 197 4.45 44.22 13.03
CA LEU A 197 5.32 43.54 12.05
C LEU A 197 6.27 42.53 12.71
N GLU A 198 6.77 42.79 13.91
CA GLU A 198 7.62 41.87 14.66
C GLU A 198 6.87 40.58 15.05
N GLY A 199 5.64 40.75 15.54
CA GLY A 199 4.77 39.60 15.82
C GLY A 199 4.42 38.79 14.60
N ALA A 200 4.18 39.43 13.46
CA ALA A 200 3.94 38.72 12.20
C ALA A 200 5.17 37.96 11.72
N ALA A 201 6.37 38.50 11.85
CA ALA A 201 7.61 37.81 11.53
C ALA A 201 7.86 36.60 12.45
N HIS A 202 7.53 36.73 13.74
CA HIS A 202 7.61 35.61 14.67
C HIS A 202 6.68 34.45 14.24
N TYR A 203 5.41 34.72 13.95
CA TYR A 203 4.46 33.72 13.46
C TYR A 203 4.88 33.08 12.14
N ALA A 204 5.57 33.80 11.25
CA ALA A 204 6.09 33.23 10.01
C ALA A 204 7.13 32.11 10.23
N HIS A 205 7.86 32.15 11.35
CA HIS A 205 8.81 31.09 11.73
C HIS A 205 8.14 29.87 12.39
N GLU A 206 6.90 30.02 12.85
CA GLU A 206 6.13 28.94 13.48
C GLU A 206 5.25 28.14 12.49
N LEU A 207 5.38 28.38 11.20
CA LEU A 207 4.68 27.63 10.16
C LEU A 207 5.35 26.28 9.91
N TYR A 208 4.59 25.19 9.90
CA TYR A 208 5.04 23.82 9.69
C TYR A 208 4.42 23.19 8.43
N PHE A 209 4.10 24.00 7.41
CA PHE A 209 3.56 23.48 6.16
C PHE A 209 4.55 22.56 5.44
N GLU A 210 5.86 22.89 5.49
CA GLU A 210 6.90 22.05 4.93
C GLU A 210 7.00 20.70 5.66
N SER A 211 6.80 20.69 6.97
CA SER A 211 6.83 19.46 7.77
C SER A 211 5.70 18.53 7.38
N ALA A 212 4.47 19.05 7.20
CA ALA A 212 3.33 18.27 6.72
C ALA A 212 3.61 17.65 5.34
N ALA A 213 4.17 18.42 4.41
CA ALA A 213 4.54 17.99 3.08
C ALA A 213 5.70 16.96 3.08
N MET A 214 6.70 17.19 3.93
CA MET A 214 7.87 16.32 4.06
C MET A 214 7.50 14.96 4.60
N ILE A 215 6.66 14.88 5.64
CA ILE A 215 6.17 13.60 6.21
C ILE A 215 5.56 12.74 5.10
N LEU A 216 4.67 13.30 4.27
CA LEU A 216 4.00 12.58 3.19
C LEU A 216 4.97 12.15 2.08
N THR A 217 5.91 13.00 1.74
CA THR A 217 6.89 12.70 0.69
C THR A 217 7.86 11.61 1.14
N LEU A 218 8.40 11.70 2.37
CA LEU A 218 9.32 10.70 2.91
C LEU A 218 8.65 9.33 3.07
N ILE A 219 7.40 9.29 3.54
CA ILE A 219 6.69 8.02 3.63
C ILE A 219 6.41 7.42 2.24
N THR A 220 6.19 8.26 1.23
CA THR A 220 6.02 7.81 -0.16
C THR A 220 7.32 7.21 -0.70
N VAL A 221 8.50 7.77 -0.34
CA VAL A 221 9.81 7.15 -0.63
C VAL A 221 9.90 5.77 0.04
N GLY A 222 9.58 5.68 1.34
CA GLY A 222 9.59 4.41 2.06
C GLY A 222 8.68 3.35 1.41
N LYS A 223 7.47 3.74 1.03
CA LYS A 223 6.51 2.85 0.32
C LYS A 223 7.02 2.43 -1.06
N LEU A 224 7.70 3.31 -1.79
CA LEU A 224 8.30 2.96 -3.07
C LEU A 224 9.43 1.94 -2.90
N LEU A 225 10.31 2.12 -1.90
CA LEU A 225 11.37 1.16 -1.60
C LEU A 225 10.82 -0.20 -1.17
N GLU A 226 9.76 -0.20 -0.36
CA GLU A 226 9.04 -1.41 0.04
C GLU A 226 8.47 -2.14 -1.19
N ALA A 227 7.74 -1.43 -2.07
CA ALA A 227 7.16 -1.98 -3.29
C ALA A 227 8.25 -2.53 -4.23
N TYR A 228 9.34 -1.79 -4.40
CA TYR A 228 10.48 -2.24 -5.22
C TYR A 228 11.10 -3.52 -4.69
N SER A 229 11.31 -3.62 -3.36
CA SER A 229 11.87 -4.81 -2.72
C SER A 229 10.94 -6.02 -2.84
N LYS A 230 9.65 -5.83 -2.64
CA LYS A 230 8.62 -6.85 -2.84
C LYS A 230 8.59 -7.32 -4.30
N GLY A 231 8.61 -6.40 -5.26
CA GLY A 231 8.62 -6.70 -6.68
C GLY A 231 9.84 -7.54 -7.09
N LYS A 232 11.02 -7.28 -6.52
CA LYS A 232 12.23 -8.07 -6.77
C LYS A 232 12.09 -9.52 -6.28
N THR A 233 11.56 -9.71 -5.08
CA THR A 233 11.29 -11.04 -4.51
C THR A 233 10.24 -11.79 -5.33
N THR A 234 9.17 -11.12 -5.70
CA THR A 234 8.08 -11.68 -6.51
C THR A 234 8.56 -12.10 -7.90
N ASN A 235 9.43 -11.30 -8.54
CA ASN A 235 10.02 -11.65 -9.85
C ASN A 235 10.94 -12.87 -9.77
N ALA A 236 11.67 -13.07 -8.67
CA ALA A 236 12.45 -14.28 -8.46
C ALA A 236 11.55 -15.52 -8.37
N ILE A 237 10.43 -15.43 -7.65
CA ILE A 237 9.43 -16.50 -7.56
C ILE A 237 8.82 -16.79 -8.95
N LYS A 238 8.46 -15.75 -9.73
CA LYS A 238 7.98 -15.91 -11.10
C LYS A 238 9.01 -16.65 -11.98
N GLY A 239 10.29 -16.29 -11.86
CA GLY A 239 11.36 -16.98 -12.60
C GLY A 239 11.43 -18.46 -12.28
N LEU A 240 11.24 -18.86 -11.02
CA LEU A 240 11.16 -20.27 -10.63
C LEU A 240 9.88 -20.95 -11.18
N MET A 241 8.75 -20.27 -11.14
CA MET A 241 7.49 -20.79 -11.73
C MET A 241 7.58 -20.97 -13.25
N ASP A 242 8.31 -20.10 -13.94
CA ASP A 242 8.51 -20.20 -15.40
C ASP A 242 9.44 -21.35 -15.79
N LEU A 243 10.28 -21.86 -14.87
CA LEU A 243 11.10 -23.07 -15.08
C LEU A 243 10.28 -24.36 -14.99
N ALA A 244 9.11 -24.35 -14.35
CA ALA A 244 8.25 -25.51 -14.27
C ALA A 244 7.63 -25.81 -15.65
N PRO A 245 7.65 -27.08 -16.11
CA PRO A 245 7.06 -27.44 -17.39
C PRO A 245 5.57 -27.17 -17.42
N LYS A 246 5.07 -26.70 -18.58
CA LYS A 246 3.65 -26.37 -18.76
C LYS A 246 2.82 -27.56 -19.24
N THR A 247 3.48 -28.57 -19.77
CA THR A 247 2.86 -29.79 -20.32
C THR A 247 3.53 -31.03 -19.75
N ALA A 248 2.78 -32.11 -19.67
CA ALA A 248 3.24 -33.43 -19.28
C ALA A 248 2.87 -34.44 -20.37
N HIS A 249 3.75 -35.43 -20.61
CA HIS A 249 3.48 -36.57 -21.46
C HIS A 249 2.88 -37.69 -20.63
N VAL A 250 1.56 -37.83 -20.68
CA VAL A 250 0.82 -38.83 -19.88
C VAL A 250 0.54 -40.07 -20.74
N LEU A 251 0.79 -41.26 -20.17
CA LEU A 251 0.44 -42.54 -20.80
C LEU A 251 -1.00 -42.93 -20.40
N ARG A 252 -1.93 -42.86 -21.34
CA ARG A 252 -3.31 -43.36 -21.16
C ARG A 252 -3.47 -44.67 -21.93
N GLY A 253 -3.25 -45.78 -21.25
CA GLY A 253 -3.17 -47.09 -21.86
C GLY A 253 -1.88 -47.25 -22.67
N ALA A 254 -1.98 -47.54 -23.99
CA ALA A 254 -0.83 -47.69 -24.90
C ALA A 254 -0.53 -46.39 -25.69
N GLN A 255 -1.26 -45.31 -25.47
CA GLN A 255 -1.10 -44.05 -26.20
C GLN A 255 -0.51 -42.96 -25.30
N GLU A 256 0.49 -42.28 -25.87
CA GLU A 256 1.07 -41.07 -25.26
C GLU A 256 0.24 -39.85 -25.65
N ALA A 257 -0.18 -39.06 -24.64
CA ALA A 257 -0.88 -37.81 -24.84
C ALA A 257 -0.15 -36.69 -24.13
N THR A 258 0.10 -35.59 -24.84
CA THR A 258 0.61 -34.36 -24.23
C THR A 258 -0.54 -33.57 -23.66
N VAL A 259 -0.57 -33.40 -22.36
CA VAL A 259 -1.62 -32.67 -21.63
C VAL A 259 -1.02 -31.51 -20.82
N PRO A 260 -1.78 -30.44 -20.55
CA PRO A 260 -1.38 -29.44 -19.57
C PRO A 260 -1.12 -30.09 -18.21
N VAL A 261 -0.09 -29.63 -17.49
CA VAL A 261 0.28 -30.20 -16.17
C VAL A 261 -0.90 -30.15 -15.18
N GLU A 262 -1.80 -29.19 -15.34
CA GLU A 262 -3.00 -29.05 -14.51
C GLU A 262 -4.05 -30.15 -14.72
N GLU A 263 -3.98 -30.88 -15.82
CA GLU A 263 -4.89 -32.01 -16.13
C GLU A 263 -4.36 -33.35 -15.64
N VAL A 264 -3.12 -33.40 -15.16
CA VAL A 264 -2.52 -34.62 -14.59
C VAL A 264 -3.17 -34.90 -13.24
N ARG A 265 -3.57 -36.16 -13.03
CA ARG A 265 -4.26 -36.65 -11.82
C ARG A 265 -3.40 -37.61 -11.04
N VAL A 266 -3.67 -37.72 -9.76
CA VAL A 266 -3.04 -38.74 -8.91
C VAL A 266 -3.37 -40.13 -9.48
N GLY A 267 -2.34 -40.93 -9.76
CA GLY A 267 -2.45 -42.25 -10.38
C GLY A 267 -2.18 -42.25 -11.88
N ASP A 268 -2.02 -41.09 -12.54
CA ASP A 268 -1.57 -41.06 -13.94
C ASP A 268 -0.08 -41.43 -14.04
N THR A 269 0.27 -42.18 -15.05
CA THR A 269 1.69 -42.51 -15.40
C THR A 269 2.15 -41.50 -16.43
N PHE A 270 3.27 -40.85 -16.19
CA PHE A 270 3.86 -39.89 -17.14
C PHE A 270 5.27 -40.30 -17.57
N LEU A 271 5.62 -39.89 -18.77
CA LEU A 271 6.92 -40.17 -19.37
C LEU A 271 7.78 -38.90 -19.33
N VAL A 272 9.02 -39.01 -18.83
CA VAL A 272 10.03 -37.94 -18.87
C VAL A 272 11.19 -38.43 -19.73
N ARG A 273 11.54 -37.69 -20.77
CA ARG A 273 12.66 -37.99 -21.65
C ARG A 273 13.94 -37.31 -21.15
N PRO A 274 15.11 -37.84 -21.53
CA PRO A 274 16.38 -37.20 -21.19
C PRO A 274 16.41 -35.73 -21.64
N GLY A 275 16.65 -34.80 -20.70
CA GLY A 275 16.66 -33.38 -20.94
C GLY A 275 15.32 -32.65 -20.66
N GLU A 276 14.26 -33.40 -20.37
CA GLU A 276 12.97 -32.80 -19.94
C GLU A 276 12.91 -32.61 -18.43
N SER A 277 12.17 -31.61 -18.00
CA SER A 277 11.89 -31.37 -16.56
C SER A 277 10.73 -32.24 -16.09
N ILE A 278 10.82 -32.76 -14.86
CA ILE A 278 9.75 -33.53 -14.22
C ILE A 278 8.55 -32.64 -14.00
N PRO A 279 7.36 -32.96 -14.56
CA PRO A 279 6.20 -32.04 -14.57
C PRO A 279 5.45 -31.96 -13.25
N VAL A 280 5.43 -33.04 -12.46
CA VAL A 280 4.73 -33.16 -11.17
C VAL A 280 5.53 -34.09 -10.25
N ASP A 281 5.23 -33.99 -8.94
CA ASP A 281 5.77 -34.93 -7.96
C ASP A 281 5.20 -36.33 -8.24
N GLY A 282 6.05 -37.35 -8.18
CA GLY A 282 5.73 -38.74 -8.50
C GLY A 282 6.11 -39.69 -7.38
#